data_3d8360c9164f10f8b337a416783b628f
#
_entry.id   3d8360c9164f10f8b337a416783b628f
#
_cell.length_a   1.000
_cell.length_b   1.000
_cell.length_c   1.000
_cell.angle_alpha   90.00
_cell.angle_beta   90.00
_cell.angle_gamma   90.00
#
_symmetry.space_group_name_H-M   'P 1'
#
loop_
_entity.id
_entity.type
_entity.pdbx_description
1 polymer ?
#
loop_
_entity_poly.entity_id
_entity_poly.type
_entity_poly.pdbx_seq_one_letter_code
_entity_poly.pdbx_strand_id
1 'polypeptide(L)'
;METSLNIGKVIKEILYRDEALKNLVKNQVFPLIAEENTTFPFIVYRRNSIRKANTKDYVNDEIASVDVVIASDKYSQSVEIAERVRFMLERGEYEGENFSGDNITLSNASEQYMQNTYIQTLTFEIEINNF
;
A
#
# COMPACT_ATOMS: atom_id res chain seq x y z
N MET A 1 14.37 -2.33 17.23
CA MET A 1 14.62 -3.23 16.08
C MET A 1 13.43 -3.19 15.14
N GLU A 2 13.69 -2.98 13.86
CA GLU A 2 12.65 -2.97 12.85
C GLU A 2 12.77 -4.21 11.98
N THR A 3 11.65 -4.84 11.67
CA THR A 3 11.61 -6.01 10.79
C THR A 3 10.60 -5.78 9.66
N SER A 4 10.48 -6.74 8.76
CA SER A 4 9.50 -6.72 7.68
C SER A 4 8.04 -6.62 8.17
N LEU A 5 7.78 -6.88 9.44
CA LEU A 5 6.45 -6.65 10.01
C LEU A 5 6.01 -5.19 9.87
N ASN A 6 6.94 -4.28 9.72
CA ASN A 6 6.65 -2.86 9.54
C ASN A 6 6.55 -2.45 8.06
N ILE A 7 6.18 -3.37 7.19
CA ILE A 7 6.07 -3.11 5.74
C ILE A 7 5.06 -2.00 5.42
N GLY A 8 4.07 -1.80 6.28
CA GLY A 8 3.09 -0.73 6.09
C GLY A 8 3.71 0.65 6.04
N LYS A 9 4.76 0.89 6.82
CA LYS A 9 5.52 2.13 6.80
C LYS A 9 6.10 2.40 5.42
N VAL A 10 6.56 1.34 4.75
CA VAL A 10 7.12 1.42 3.40
C VAL A 10 6.06 1.91 2.40
N ILE A 11 4.85 1.38 2.51
CA ILE A 11 3.74 1.78 1.64
C ILE A 11 3.47 3.28 1.78
N LYS A 12 3.29 3.75 3.00
CA LYS A 12 3.02 5.16 3.25
C LYS A 12 4.15 6.05 2.77
N GLU A 13 5.39 5.65 3.01
CA GLU A 13 6.57 6.41 2.59
C GLU A 13 6.63 6.56 1.06
N ILE A 14 6.40 5.46 0.33
CA ILE A 14 6.42 5.50 -1.13
C ILE A 14 5.28 6.39 -1.65
N LEU A 15 4.07 6.24 -1.12
CA LEU A 15 2.93 7.03 -1.56
C LEU A 15 3.16 8.53 -1.31
N TYR A 16 3.80 8.89 -0.21
CA TYR A 16 4.06 10.29 0.13
C TYR A 16 5.17 10.94 -0.69
N ARG A 17 5.86 10.18 -1.54
CA ARG A 17 6.79 10.75 -2.52
C ARG A 17 6.04 11.47 -3.65
N ASP A 18 4.75 11.19 -3.83
CA ASP A 18 3.90 11.88 -4.80
C ASP A 18 3.13 13.00 -4.09
N GLU A 19 3.56 14.25 -4.27
CA GLU A 19 2.91 15.39 -3.64
C GLU A 19 1.46 15.56 -4.09
N ALA A 20 1.17 15.27 -5.36
CA ALA A 20 -0.19 15.36 -5.87
C ALA A 20 -1.11 14.37 -5.17
N LEU A 21 -0.65 13.12 -4.99
CA LEU A 21 -1.41 12.10 -4.28
C LEU A 21 -1.62 12.51 -2.81
N LYS A 22 -0.56 12.96 -2.17
CA LYS A 22 -0.60 13.40 -0.78
C LYS A 22 -1.62 14.51 -0.58
N ASN A 23 -1.68 15.47 -1.50
CA ASN A 23 -2.64 16.57 -1.46
C ASN A 23 -4.07 16.09 -1.74
N LEU A 24 -4.24 15.17 -2.71
CA LEU A 24 -5.57 14.63 -3.03
C LEU A 24 -6.23 13.97 -1.83
N VAL A 25 -5.46 13.21 -1.05
CA VAL A 25 -5.99 12.51 0.11
C VAL A 25 -5.81 13.30 1.42
N LYS A 26 -5.35 14.54 1.34
CA LYS A 26 -5.22 15.45 2.49
C LYS A 26 -4.35 14.86 3.61
N ASN A 27 -3.28 14.16 3.24
CA ASN A 27 -2.41 13.43 4.17
C ASN A 27 -3.13 12.34 4.96
N GLN A 28 -4.27 11.86 4.48
CA GLN A 28 -5.09 10.86 5.17
C GLN A 28 -4.79 9.44 4.66
N VAL A 29 -3.66 8.89 5.10
CA VAL A 29 -3.25 7.52 4.82
C VAL A 29 -3.02 6.82 6.16
N PHE A 30 -3.88 5.85 6.47
CA PHE A 30 -3.94 5.24 7.80
C PHE A 30 -3.70 3.73 7.77
N PRO A 31 -3.07 3.17 8.80
CA PRO A 31 -2.98 1.72 8.94
C PRO A 31 -4.28 1.15 9.49
N LEU A 32 -4.79 0.10 8.86
CA LEU A 32 -5.92 -0.72 9.28
C LEU A 32 -7.28 -0.02 9.28
N ILE A 33 -7.40 1.14 9.90
CA ILE A 33 -8.66 1.83 10.08
C ILE A 33 -8.45 3.34 9.97
N ALA A 34 -9.42 4.02 9.37
CA ALA A 34 -9.40 5.48 9.30
C ALA A 34 -9.69 6.08 10.69
N GLU A 35 -9.03 7.19 10.98
CA GLU A 35 -9.27 7.92 12.22
C GLU A 35 -10.65 8.58 12.21
N GLU A 36 -11.18 8.88 13.40
CA GLU A 36 -12.43 9.63 13.53
C GLU A 36 -12.30 10.98 12.82
N ASN A 37 -13.42 11.45 12.28
CA ASN A 37 -13.51 12.73 11.55
C ASN A 37 -12.70 12.75 10.24
N THR A 38 -12.29 11.58 9.73
CA THR A 38 -11.66 11.49 8.42
C THR A 38 -12.67 11.88 7.34
N THR A 39 -12.23 12.70 6.39
CA THR A 39 -13.05 13.13 5.27
C THR A 39 -12.62 12.44 3.99
N PHE A 40 -13.54 12.33 3.02
CA PHE A 40 -13.18 11.79 1.70
C PHE A 40 -12.28 12.75 0.92
N PRO A 41 -11.38 12.26 0.09
CA PRO A 41 -10.98 10.85 -0.03
C PRO A 41 -9.89 10.48 0.98
N PHE A 42 -9.75 9.19 1.25
CA PHE A 42 -8.67 8.72 2.13
C PHE A 42 -8.19 7.33 1.71
N ILE A 43 -7.06 6.92 2.26
CA ILE A 43 -6.44 5.63 1.99
C ILE A 43 -6.22 4.90 3.31
N VAL A 44 -6.51 3.61 3.31
CA VAL A 44 -6.19 2.70 4.41
C VAL A 44 -5.34 1.58 3.84
N TYR A 45 -4.29 1.17 4.54
CA TYR A 45 -3.48 0.04 4.12
C TYR A 45 -3.44 -1.04 5.19
N ARG A 46 -3.25 -2.28 4.74
CA ARG A 46 -3.25 -3.43 5.63
C ARG A 46 -2.28 -4.48 5.11
N ARG A 47 -1.48 -5.04 6.02
CA ARG A 47 -0.68 -6.21 5.69
C ARG A 47 -1.56 -7.44 5.77
N ASN A 48 -1.67 -8.19 4.67
CA ASN A 48 -2.43 -9.43 4.64
C ASN A 48 -1.61 -10.59 5.15
N SER A 49 -0.36 -10.68 4.70
CA SER A 49 0.52 -11.79 5.06
C SER A 49 1.96 -11.45 4.76
N ILE A 50 2.86 -12.15 5.46
CA ILE A 50 4.26 -12.25 5.11
C ILE A 50 4.59 -13.72 5.09
N ARG A 51 5.17 -14.21 4.00
CA ARG A 51 5.58 -15.59 3.87
C ARG A 51 7.02 -15.65 3.38
N LYS A 52 7.68 -16.76 3.65
CA LYS A 52 9.04 -16.94 3.15
C LYS A 52 9.02 -17.15 1.64
N ALA A 53 9.97 -16.52 0.96
CA ALA A 53 10.14 -16.77 -0.46
C ALA A 53 10.67 -18.20 -0.65
N ASN A 54 10.12 -18.89 -1.66
CA ASN A 54 10.42 -20.31 -1.87
C ASN A 54 11.63 -20.48 -2.80
N THR A 55 12.77 -19.89 -2.40
CA THR A 55 14.01 -20.00 -3.15
C THR A 55 15.10 -20.59 -2.26
N LYS A 56 15.90 -21.46 -2.86
CA LYS A 56 16.95 -22.18 -2.12
C LYS A 56 18.13 -21.31 -1.71
N ASP A 57 18.32 -20.21 -2.43
CA ASP A 57 19.52 -19.37 -2.29
C ASP A 57 19.34 -18.15 -1.40
N TYR A 58 18.09 -17.86 -0.98
CA TYR A 58 17.77 -16.64 -0.24
C TYR A 58 17.00 -16.99 1.03
N VAL A 59 17.73 -17.32 2.07
CA VAL A 59 17.14 -17.80 3.34
C VAL A 59 16.36 -16.72 4.06
N ASN A 60 16.70 -15.43 3.82
CA ASN A 60 16.11 -14.29 4.51
C ASN A 60 15.06 -13.56 3.69
N ASP A 61 14.73 -14.06 2.50
CA ASP A 61 13.78 -13.42 1.63
C ASP A 61 12.35 -13.77 2.00
N GLU A 62 11.50 -12.79 1.87
CA GLU A 62 10.08 -12.93 2.16
C GLU A 62 9.26 -12.24 1.08
N ILE A 63 7.98 -12.59 1.02
CA ILE A 63 7.01 -11.90 0.16
C ILE A 63 5.89 -11.41 1.05
N ALA A 64 5.65 -10.11 1.02
CA ALA A 64 4.53 -9.50 1.74
C ALA A 64 3.37 -9.26 0.79
N SER A 65 2.16 -9.52 1.28
CA SER A 65 0.93 -9.13 0.59
C SER A 65 0.29 -7.99 1.39
N VAL A 66 0.02 -6.88 0.71
CA VAL A 66 -0.53 -5.68 1.33
C VAL A 66 -1.73 -5.19 0.53
N ASP A 67 -2.82 -4.87 1.22
CA ASP A 67 -3.96 -4.19 0.61
C ASP A 67 -3.83 -2.70 0.79
N VAL A 68 -4.14 -1.96 -0.28
CA VAL A 68 -4.30 -0.51 -0.23
C VAL A 68 -5.74 -0.22 -0.65
N VAL A 69 -6.50 0.37 0.25
CA VAL A 69 -7.93 0.62 0.08
C VAL A 69 -8.16 2.12 -0.05
N ILE A 70 -8.75 2.52 -1.16
CA ILE A 70 -9.07 3.92 -1.44
C ILE A 70 -10.57 4.12 -1.26
N ALA A 71 -10.96 5.12 -0.48
CA ALA A 71 -12.36 5.47 -0.25
C ALA A 71 -12.62 6.90 -0.73
N SER A 72 -13.67 7.07 -1.53
CA SER A 72 -14.07 8.38 -2.04
C SER A 72 -15.59 8.43 -2.17
N ASP A 73 -16.14 9.64 -2.12
CA ASP A 73 -17.55 9.87 -2.42
C ASP A 73 -17.81 10.09 -3.91
N LYS A 74 -16.77 10.01 -4.74
CA LYS A 74 -16.85 10.17 -6.20
C LYS A 74 -16.12 9.02 -6.88
N TYR A 75 -16.80 8.34 -7.80
CA TYR A 75 -16.21 7.19 -8.49
C TYR A 75 -14.92 7.55 -9.25
N SER A 76 -14.99 8.59 -10.08
CA SER A 76 -13.84 8.98 -10.89
C SER A 76 -12.62 9.34 -10.04
N GLN A 77 -12.83 9.95 -8.90
CA GLN A 77 -11.75 10.28 -7.97
C GLN A 77 -11.15 9.01 -7.35
N SER A 78 -12.00 8.03 -7.00
CA SER A 78 -11.49 6.78 -6.43
C SER A 78 -10.57 6.05 -7.42
N VAL A 79 -10.93 6.05 -8.71
CA VAL A 79 -10.12 5.43 -9.76
C VAL A 79 -8.84 6.23 -9.99
N GLU A 80 -8.93 7.55 -10.04
CA GLU A 80 -7.75 8.41 -10.21
C GLU A 80 -6.71 8.17 -9.12
N ILE A 81 -7.18 8.11 -7.87
CA ILE A 81 -6.27 7.85 -6.75
C ILE A 81 -5.69 6.44 -6.85
N ALA A 82 -6.51 5.45 -7.19
CA ALA A 82 -6.04 4.07 -7.35
C ALA A 82 -4.96 3.97 -8.43
N GLU A 83 -5.11 4.68 -9.54
CA GLU A 83 -4.11 4.70 -10.61
C GLU A 83 -2.79 5.31 -10.14
N ARG A 84 -2.85 6.39 -9.37
CA ARG A 84 -1.65 7.01 -8.80
C ARG A 84 -0.97 6.09 -7.79
N VAL A 85 -1.75 5.41 -6.94
CA VAL A 85 -1.22 4.44 -5.99
C VAL A 85 -0.47 3.32 -6.74
N ARG A 86 -1.10 2.77 -7.76
CA ARG A 86 -0.48 1.72 -8.57
C ARG A 86 0.81 2.20 -9.21
N PHE A 87 0.78 3.38 -9.83
CA PHE A 87 1.95 3.95 -10.47
C PHE A 87 3.12 4.10 -9.50
N MET A 88 2.84 4.66 -8.31
CA MET A 88 3.91 4.89 -7.32
C MET A 88 4.46 3.60 -6.74
N LEU A 89 3.60 2.66 -6.41
CA LEU A 89 4.03 1.41 -5.78
C LEU A 89 4.76 0.49 -6.76
N GLU A 90 4.26 0.34 -7.99
CA GLU A 90 4.91 -0.54 -8.97
C GLU A 90 6.27 -0.03 -9.42
N ARG A 91 6.55 1.25 -9.24
CA ARG A 91 7.84 1.87 -9.55
C ARG A 91 8.65 2.18 -8.30
N GLY A 92 8.10 1.86 -7.13
CA GLY A 92 8.73 2.18 -5.87
C GLY A 92 9.64 1.08 -5.37
N GLU A 93 10.54 1.48 -4.48
CA GLU A 93 11.41 0.57 -3.75
C GLU A 93 11.75 1.21 -2.41
N TYR A 94 12.18 0.38 -1.49
CA TYR A 94 12.57 0.81 -0.16
C TYR A 94 13.91 0.19 0.24
N GLU A 95 14.82 1.05 0.70
CA GLU A 95 16.12 0.64 1.24
C GLU A 95 16.19 1.11 2.69
N GLY A 96 16.12 0.17 3.62
CA GLY A 96 16.22 0.47 5.05
C GLY A 96 17.46 -0.16 5.67
N GLU A 97 17.66 0.08 6.95
CA GLU A 97 18.79 -0.50 7.69
C GLU A 97 18.64 -1.99 7.93
N ASN A 98 17.42 -2.45 8.12
CA ASN A 98 17.14 -3.83 8.55
C ASN A 98 16.56 -4.70 7.43
N PHE A 99 15.92 -4.09 6.45
CA PHE A 99 15.37 -4.81 5.31
C PHE A 99 15.18 -3.88 4.13
N SER A 100 15.04 -4.46 2.94
CA SER A 100 14.66 -3.73 1.73
C SER A 100 13.40 -4.34 1.15
N GLY A 101 12.66 -3.56 0.38
CA GLY A 101 11.48 -4.01 -0.35
C GLY A 101 11.53 -3.50 -1.77
N ASP A 102 11.30 -4.38 -2.73
CA ASP A 102 11.28 -4.03 -4.14
C ASP A 102 10.36 -4.97 -4.93
N ASN A 103 10.40 -4.82 -6.25
CA ASN A 103 9.59 -5.63 -7.16
C ASN A 103 8.13 -5.70 -6.72
N ILE A 104 7.55 -4.52 -6.48
CA ILE A 104 6.17 -4.40 -6.03
C ILE A 104 5.24 -4.58 -7.23
N THR A 105 4.37 -5.57 -7.17
CA THR A 105 3.46 -5.91 -8.27
C THR A 105 2.02 -5.96 -7.78
N LEU A 106 1.11 -5.47 -8.61
CA LEU A 106 -0.32 -5.58 -8.36
C LEU A 106 -0.75 -7.03 -8.60
N SER A 107 -1.26 -7.69 -7.59
CA SER A 107 -1.73 -9.07 -7.70
C SER A 107 -3.25 -9.16 -7.86
N ASN A 108 -3.98 -8.17 -7.37
CA ASN A 108 -5.43 -8.13 -7.48
C ASN A 108 -5.94 -6.70 -7.34
N ALA A 109 -7.05 -6.41 -8.01
CA ALA A 109 -7.74 -5.13 -7.86
C ALA A 109 -9.24 -5.37 -7.96
N SER A 110 -9.99 -4.80 -7.04
CA SER A 110 -11.44 -4.90 -7.02
C SER A 110 -12.06 -3.58 -6.61
N GLU A 111 -13.34 -3.42 -6.91
CA GLU A 111 -14.06 -2.22 -6.50
C GLU A 111 -15.44 -2.57 -5.98
N GLN A 112 -15.96 -1.71 -5.11
CA GLN A 112 -17.32 -1.85 -4.59
C GLN A 112 -17.89 -0.49 -4.20
N TYR A 113 -19.21 -0.45 -4.08
CA TYR A 113 -19.93 0.71 -3.58
C TYR A 113 -20.72 0.29 -2.36
N MET A 114 -20.51 0.98 -1.24
CA MET A 114 -21.14 0.63 0.02
C MET A 114 -21.25 1.86 0.91
N GLN A 115 -22.43 2.08 1.50
CA GLN A 115 -22.65 3.21 2.41
C GLN A 115 -22.23 4.56 1.80
N ASN A 116 -22.68 4.80 0.56
CA ASN A 116 -22.41 6.03 -0.19
C ASN A 116 -20.91 6.27 -0.43
N THR A 117 -20.12 5.20 -0.46
CA THR A 117 -18.68 5.26 -0.63
C THR A 117 -18.23 4.37 -1.77
N TYR A 118 -17.44 4.92 -2.68
CA TYR A 118 -16.75 4.14 -3.71
C TYR A 118 -15.42 3.67 -3.17
N ILE A 119 -15.20 2.35 -3.22
CA ILE A 119 -14.03 1.71 -2.61
C ILE A 119 -13.25 0.98 -3.69
N GLN A 120 -11.97 1.31 -3.82
CA GLN A 120 -11.02 0.59 -4.68
C GLN A 120 -10.07 -0.17 -3.77
N THR A 121 -9.96 -1.47 -3.95
CA THR A 121 -9.02 -2.29 -3.18
C THR A 121 -7.95 -2.86 -4.09
N LEU A 122 -6.72 -2.46 -3.85
CA LEU A 122 -5.56 -2.91 -4.62
C LEU A 122 -4.69 -3.79 -3.72
N THR A 123 -4.38 -4.99 -4.19
CA THR A 123 -3.49 -5.90 -3.46
C THR A 123 -2.16 -5.97 -4.18
N PHE A 124 -1.09 -5.72 -3.44
CA PHE A 124 0.27 -5.75 -3.95
C PHE A 124 1.08 -6.83 -3.27
N GLU A 125 1.98 -7.45 -4.04
CA GLU A 125 3.02 -8.30 -3.49
C GLU A 125 4.34 -7.56 -3.53
N ILE A 126 5.11 -7.65 -2.45
CA ILE A 126 6.38 -6.95 -2.28
C ILE A 126 7.44 -7.98 -1.93
N GLU A 127 8.52 -8.01 -2.70
CA GLU A 127 9.66 -8.84 -2.35
C GLU A 127 10.50 -8.15 -1.29
N ILE A 128 10.79 -8.86 -0.21
CA ILE A 128 11.52 -8.34 0.94
C ILE A 128 12.82 -9.11 1.10
N ASN A 129 13.90 -8.37 1.29
CA ASN A 129 15.20 -8.93 1.63
C ASN A 129 15.57 -8.43 3.03
N ASN A 130 15.68 -9.35 3.99
CA ASN A 130 16.08 -9.02 5.34
C ASN A 130 17.60 -9.11 5.49
N PHE A 131 18.18 -8.15 6.18
CA PHE A 131 19.63 -8.08 6.39
C PHE A 131 20.07 -8.72 7.69
#